data_21f799e8c713488e57a448593213be26
#
_entry.id   21f799e8c713488e57a448593213be26
#
_cell.length_a   1.000
_cell.length_b   1.000
_cell.length_c   1.000
_cell.angle_alpha   90.00
_cell.angle_beta   90.00
_cell.angle_gamma   90.00
#
_symmetry.space_group_name_H-M   'P 1'
#
loop_
_entity.id
_entity.type
_entity.pdbx_description
1 polymer ?
#
loop_
_entity_poly.entity_id
_entity_poly.type
_entity_poly.pdbx_seq_one_letter_code
_entity_poly.pdbx_strand_id
1 'polypeptide(L)'
;MTCRCDPASHRALASRRSFIAGIACTAIVPAVADAQLAGPPSTDDVRFMRLAIDEARLADFPFGAVIVRDGAVIARGRNLGRTNRDPTAHGEMDAIRKCLAEHGPAALRGSTLYTSGEPCAMCMGAILWCHVGRLVFAASVTQLASKIDQVMVSSAEVAAKAPFAPISITGGVLADEAMALFK
;
A
#
# COMPACT_ATOMS: atom_id res chain seq x y z
N MET A 1 -19.47 51.87 -25.06
CA MET A 1 -20.41 51.99 -23.93
C MET A 1 -19.56 52.09 -22.66
N THR A 2 -19.46 53.30 -22.17
CA THR A 2 -18.60 53.70 -21.04
C THR A 2 -19.45 53.70 -19.76
N CYS A 3 -19.08 52.88 -18.78
CA CYS A 3 -19.68 52.96 -17.45
C CYS A 3 -18.85 53.92 -16.58
N ARG A 4 -19.49 55.01 -16.14
CA ARG A 4 -18.95 56.00 -15.23
C ARG A 4 -19.06 55.51 -13.79
N CYS A 5 -17.98 55.63 -13.03
CA CYS A 5 -18.00 55.57 -11.57
C CYS A 5 -18.30 56.99 -11.02
N ASP A 6 -19.24 57.03 -10.09
CA ASP A 6 -19.59 58.26 -9.36
C ASP A 6 -18.99 58.17 -7.93
N PRO A 7 -18.22 59.19 -7.46
CA PRO A 7 -17.73 59.23 -6.10
C PRO A 7 -18.56 60.22 -5.26
N ALA A 8 -18.97 59.82 -4.11
CA ALA A 8 -19.15 60.59 -2.88
C ALA A 8 -20.44 60.29 -2.13
N SER A 9 -20.26 59.71 -0.95
CA SER A 9 -20.92 60.24 0.25
C SER A 9 -20.23 59.70 1.50
N HIS A 10 -19.44 60.58 2.11
CA HIS A 10 -19.00 60.42 3.49
C HIS A 10 -20.18 60.51 4.42
N ARG A 11 -20.42 59.49 5.23
CA ARG A 11 -21.08 59.65 6.52
C ARG A 11 -20.33 58.78 7.57
N ALA A 12 -19.67 59.49 8.47
CA ALA A 12 -19.16 58.94 9.70
C ALA A 12 -20.32 58.58 10.62
N LEU A 13 -20.32 57.39 11.20
CA LEU A 13 -21.06 57.08 12.43
C LEU A 13 -20.44 55.92 13.19
N ALA A 14 -20.01 56.30 14.42
CA ALA A 14 -20.04 55.51 15.66
C ALA A 14 -19.31 54.17 15.76
N SER A 15 -18.21 54.25 16.48
CA SER A 15 -17.59 53.20 17.26
C SER A 15 -18.62 52.28 17.96
N ARG A 16 -18.68 51.04 17.56
CA ARG A 16 -19.14 49.94 18.43
C ARG A 16 -17.98 48.98 18.59
N ARG A 17 -17.37 49.02 19.78
CA ARG A 17 -16.43 47.98 20.24
C ARG A 17 -17.23 46.68 20.36
N SER A 18 -17.15 45.82 19.38
CA SER A 18 -17.60 44.45 19.47
C SER A 18 -16.43 43.60 20.04
N PHE A 19 -16.64 43.09 21.24
CA PHE A 19 -15.83 42.02 21.80
C PHE A 19 -15.98 40.79 20.90
N ILE A 20 -14.97 40.51 20.09
CA ILE A 20 -14.87 39.20 19.40
C ILE A 20 -14.29 38.24 20.43
N ALA A 21 -15.16 37.43 21.06
CA ALA A 21 -14.75 36.26 21.77
C ALA A 21 -14.10 35.30 20.76
N GLY A 22 -12.78 35.15 20.85
CA GLY A 22 -12.03 34.23 20.02
C GLY A 22 -12.43 32.79 20.37
N ILE A 23 -13.25 32.19 19.53
CA ILE A 23 -13.43 30.73 19.53
C ILE A 23 -12.15 30.15 18.97
N ALA A 24 -11.31 29.61 19.89
CA ALA A 24 -10.17 28.80 19.49
C ALA A 24 -10.70 27.55 18.80
N CYS A 25 -10.72 27.56 17.49
CA CYS A 25 -10.98 26.36 16.69
C CYS A 25 -9.76 25.47 16.83
N THR A 26 -9.78 24.54 17.78
CA THR A 26 -8.82 23.46 17.84
C THR A 26 -9.04 22.59 16.61
N ALA A 27 -8.21 22.78 15.60
CA ALA A 27 -8.16 21.90 14.47
C ALA A 27 -7.76 20.50 15.00
N ILE A 28 -8.72 19.58 15.03
CA ILE A 28 -8.46 18.17 15.21
C ILE A 28 -7.74 17.73 13.91
N VAL A 29 -6.41 17.72 13.94
CA VAL A 29 -5.61 17.09 12.91
C VAL A 29 -5.91 15.60 13.07
N PRO A 30 -6.54 14.94 12.06
CA PRO A 30 -6.70 13.50 12.13
C PRO A 30 -5.30 12.89 12.24
N ALA A 31 -5.11 12.04 13.26
CA ALA A 31 -3.89 11.27 13.38
C ALA A 31 -3.70 10.49 12.07
N VAL A 32 -2.65 10.79 11.35
CA VAL A 32 -2.22 9.98 10.20
C VAL A 32 -1.97 8.60 10.80
N ALA A 33 -2.73 7.60 10.35
CA ALA A 33 -2.52 6.24 10.78
C ALA A 33 -1.11 5.86 10.32
N ASP A 34 -0.16 5.86 11.24
CA ASP A 34 1.18 5.36 10.98
C ASP A 34 1.04 3.92 10.52
N ALA A 35 1.64 3.59 9.38
CA ALA A 35 1.81 2.22 8.95
C ALA A 35 2.61 1.53 10.07
N GLN A 36 1.92 0.80 10.94
CA GLN A 36 2.56 0.17 12.09
C GLN A 36 3.48 -0.92 11.58
N LEU A 37 4.78 -0.74 11.78
CA LEU A 37 5.73 -1.83 11.69
C LEU A 37 5.29 -2.89 12.71
N ALA A 38 4.73 -3.99 12.23
CA ALA A 38 4.29 -5.08 13.08
C ALA A 38 5.50 -5.73 13.75
N GLY A 39 5.30 -6.32 14.94
CA GLY A 39 6.35 -7.02 15.71
C GLY A 39 7.08 -8.13 14.94
N PRO A 40 7.96 -8.88 15.59
CA PRO A 40 8.75 -9.94 14.96
C PRO A 40 7.83 -10.96 14.23
N PRO A 41 8.33 -11.57 13.12
CA PRO A 41 7.52 -12.50 12.33
C PRO A 41 7.11 -13.74 13.16
N SER A 42 5.87 -14.16 12.98
CA SER A 42 5.33 -15.37 13.59
C SER A 42 5.78 -16.63 12.83
N THR A 43 5.57 -17.80 13.42
CA THR A 43 5.79 -19.09 12.73
C THR A 43 4.92 -19.24 11.49
N ASP A 44 3.68 -18.70 11.52
CA ASP A 44 2.79 -18.68 10.37
C ASP A 44 3.30 -17.74 9.27
N ASP A 45 3.91 -16.61 9.62
CA ASP A 45 4.53 -15.72 8.63
C ASP A 45 5.64 -16.44 7.86
N VAL A 46 6.49 -17.19 8.56
CA VAL A 46 7.53 -18.01 7.92
C VAL A 46 6.94 -19.07 6.99
N ARG A 47 5.87 -19.74 7.44
CA ARG A 47 5.19 -20.78 6.65
C ARG A 47 4.60 -20.22 5.36
N PHE A 48 3.84 -19.12 5.44
CA PHE A 48 3.19 -18.53 4.27
C PHE A 48 4.18 -17.81 3.36
N MET A 49 5.24 -17.23 3.92
CA MET A 49 6.31 -16.64 3.12
C MET A 49 7.03 -17.69 2.26
N ARG A 50 7.28 -18.89 2.76
CA ARG A 50 7.83 -19.98 1.95
C ARG A 50 6.94 -20.31 0.76
N LEU A 51 5.63 -20.32 0.93
CA LEU A 51 4.71 -20.53 -0.19
C LEU A 51 4.79 -19.41 -1.23
N ALA A 52 4.97 -18.13 -0.81
CA ALA A 52 5.20 -17.03 -1.73
C ALA A 52 6.54 -17.17 -2.47
N ILE A 53 7.60 -17.60 -1.77
CA ILE A 53 8.90 -17.88 -2.38
C ILE A 53 8.83 -19.07 -3.35
N ASP A 54 8.03 -20.10 -3.06
CA ASP A 54 7.80 -21.22 -3.97
C ASP A 54 7.10 -20.76 -5.27
N GLU A 55 6.13 -19.85 -5.18
CA GLU A 55 5.53 -19.23 -6.36
C GLU A 55 6.56 -18.41 -7.15
N ALA A 56 7.47 -17.70 -6.45
CA ALA A 56 8.54 -16.94 -7.09
C ALA A 56 9.51 -17.81 -7.89
N ARG A 57 9.79 -19.06 -7.44
CA ARG A 57 10.65 -20.02 -8.16
C ARG A 57 10.10 -20.43 -9.52
N LEU A 58 8.78 -20.35 -9.69
CA LEU A 58 8.05 -20.76 -10.90
C LEU A 58 7.67 -19.57 -11.79
N ALA A 59 8.10 -18.36 -11.43
CA ALA A 59 7.73 -17.11 -12.08
C ALA A 59 8.67 -16.75 -13.23
N ASP A 60 8.22 -15.89 -14.15
CA ASP A 60 9.06 -15.31 -15.22
C ASP A 60 10.20 -14.44 -14.65
N PHE A 61 9.92 -13.73 -13.57
CA PHE A 61 10.87 -13.04 -12.68
C PHE A 61 10.58 -13.50 -11.25
N PRO A 62 11.58 -13.61 -10.37
CA PRO A 62 11.45 -14.30 -9.09
C PRO A 62 10.60 -13.54 -8.05
N PHE A 63 9.37 -13.22 -8.43
CA PHE A 63 8.36 -12.61 -7.58
C PHE A 63 7.10 -13.47 -7.50
N GLY A 64 6.73 -13.86 -6.29
CA GLY A 64 5.54 -14.64 -6.00
C GLY A 64 4.81 -14.10 -4.79
N ALA A 65 3.49 -14.34 -4.75
CA ALA A 65 2.64 -13.89 -3.67
C ALA A 65 1.59 -14.93 -3.30
N VAL A 66 1.16 -14.92 -2.03
CA VAL A 66 -0.01 -15.67 -1.56
C VAL A 66 -0.90 -14.76 -0.73
N ILE A 67 -2.22 -14.95 -0.85
CA ILE A 67 -3.21 -14.26 -0.04
C ILE A 67 -3.81 -15.25 0.95
N VAL A 68 -3.81 -14.87 2.23
CA VAL A 68 -4.24 -15.70 3.33
C VAL A 68 -5.41 -15.03 4.04
N ARG A 69 -6.46 -15.79 4.33
CA ARG A 69 -7.57 -15.37 5.15
C ARG A 69 -7.94 -16.49 6.12
N ASP A 70 -8.15 -16.16 7.38
CA ASP A 70 -8.54 -17.11 8.44
C ASP A 70 -7.62 -18.35 8.50
N GLY A 71 -6.30 -18.13 8.32
CA GLY A 71 -5.27 -19.18 8.33
C GLY A 71 -5.21 -20.06 7.07
N ALA A 72 -6.07 -19.82 6.07
CA ALA A 72 -6.11 -20.54 4.81
C ALA A 72 -5.57 -19.71 3.64
N VAL A 73 -4.82 -20.32 2.74
CA VAL A 73 -4.43 -19.70 1.46
C VAL A 73 -5.62 -19.69 0.54
N ILE A 74 -6.07 -18.50 0.14
CA ILE A 74 -7.22 -18.30 -0.75
C ILE A 74 -6.82 -17.92 -2.18
N ALA A 75 -5.58 -17.46 -2.39
CA ALA A 75 -5.05 -17.23 -3.75
C ALA A 75 -3.53 -17.32 -3.75
N ARG A 76 -2.99 -17.69 -4.93
CA ARG A 76 -1.56 -17.72 -5.23
C ARG A 76 -1.28 -17.00 -6.52
N GLY A 77 -0.23 -16.22 -6.59
CA GLY A 77 0.19 -15.49 -7.77
C GLY A 77 1.68 -15.51 -7.96
N ARG A 78 2.09 -15.37 -9.20
CA ARG A 78 3.49 -15.27 -9.59
C ARG A 78 3.66 -14.25 -10.71
N ASN A 79 4.84 -13.70 -10.86
CA ASN A 79 5.11 -12.80 -11.98
C ASN A 79 4.98 -13.58 -13.31
N LEU A 80 4.11 -13.10 -14.17
CA LEU A 80 3.82 -13.63 -15.50
C LEU A 80 4.02 -12.57 -16.59
N GLY A 81 4.86 -11.57 -16.33
CA GLY A 81 5.05 -10.42 -17.21
C GLY A 81 5.49 -10.82 -18.63
N ARG A 82 6.39 -11.79 -18.74
CA ARG A 82 6.87 -12.33 -20.02
C ARG A 82 5.83 -13.24 -20.66
N THR A 83 5.28 -14.19 -19.89
CA THR A 83 4.28 -15.16 -20.37
C THR A 83 3.03 -14.44 -20.91
N ASN A 84 2.52 -13.46 -20.18
CA ASN A 84 1.31 -12.72 -20.57
C ASN A 84 1.59 -11.54 -21.51
N ARG A 85 2.86 -11.18 -21.74
CA ARG A 85 3.27 -9.94 -22.44
C ARG A 85 2.65 -8.69 -21.79
N ASP A 86 2.56 -8.71 -20.48
CA ASP A 86 1.96 -7.67 -19.65
C ASP A 86 2.93 -7.26 -18.55
N PRO A 87 3.58 -6.09 -18.64
CA PRO A 87 4.53 -5.62 -17.62
C PRO A 87 3.91 -5.38 -16.26
N THR A 88 2.58 -5.38 -16.15
CA THR A 88 1.86 -5.23 -14.88
C THR A 88 1.49 -6.57 -14.23
N ALA A 89 1.77 -7.70 -14.88
CA ALA A 89 1.47 -9.03 -14.35
C ALA A 89 2.47 -9.46 -13.27
N HIS A 90 2.62 -8.65 -12.22
CA HIS A 90 3.41 -8.96 -11.04
C HIS A 90 2.72 -10.01 -10.17
N GLY A 91 3.47 -10.68 -9.29
CA GLY A 91 2.97 -11.76 -8.44
C GLY A 91 1.78 -11.35 -7.57
N GLU A 92 1.84 -10.16 -6.97
CA GLU A 92 0.76 -9.60 -6.16
C GLU A 92 -0.49 -9.32 -7.00
N MET A 93 -0.31 -8.76 -8.20
CA MET A 93 -1.41 -8.48 -9.13
C MET A 93 -2.08 -9.75 -9.61
N ASP A 94 -1.31 -10.80 -9.89
CA ASP A 94 -1.84 -12.12 -10.29
C ASP A 94 -2.63 -12.75 -9.14
N ALA A 95 -2.09 -12.72 -7.89
CA ALA A 95 -2.80 -13.22 -6.72
C ALA A 95 -4.11 -12.46 -6.45
N ILE A 96 -4.08 -11.12 -6.53
CA ILE A 96 -5.27 -10.28 -6.33
C ILE A 96 -6.33 -10.59 -7.39
N ARG A 97 -5.96 -10.65 -8.68
CA ARG A 97 -6.90 -10.94 -9.78
C ARG A 97 -7.55 -12.32 -9.63
N LYS A 98 -6.78 -13.34 -9.26
CA LYS A 98 -7.32 -14.69 -8.98
C LYS A 98 -8.26 -14.70 -7.79
N CYS A 99 -7.88 -14.05 -6.69
CA CYS A 99 -8.75 -13.92 -5.53
C CYS A 99 -10.08 -13.23 -5.88
N LEU A 100 -10.02 -12.15 -6.66
CA LEU A 100 -11.22 -11.44 -7.11
C LEU A 100 -12.12 -12.32 -7.99
N ALA A 101 -11.54 -13.10 -8.90
CA ALA A 101 -12.27 -13.98 -9.80
C ALA A 101 -12.96 -15.15 -9.06
N GLU A 102 -12.30 -15.72 -8.06
CA GLU A 102 -12.78 -16.92 -7.35
C GLU A 102 -13.65 -16.60 -6.13
N HIS A 103 -13.31 -15.52 -5.40
CA HIS A 103 -13.90 -15.24 -4.08
C HIS A 103 -14.55 -13.85 -3.99
N GLY A 104 -14.36 -12.99 -5.00
CA GLY A 104 -14.87 -11.62 -5.00
C GLY A 104 -14.11 -10.67 -4.05
N PRO A 105 -14.45 -9.36 -4.09
CA PRO A 105 -13.67 -8.33 -3.39
C PRO A 105 -13.78 -8.39 -1.86
N ALA A 106 -14.82 -9.00 -1.31
CA ALA A 106 -14.99 -9.13 0.14
C ALA A 106 -13.91 -10.03 0.77
N ALA A 107 -13.36 -10.99 0.01
CA ALA A 107 -12.33 -11.90 0.49
C ALA A 107 -10.98 -11.21 0.73
N LEU A 108 -10.69 -10.11 0.02
CA LEU A 108 -9.47 -9.33 0.19
C LEU A 108 -9.49 -8.45 1.43
N ARG A 109 -10.67 -7.98 1.85
CA ARG A 109 -10.77 -7.08 3.00
C ARG A 109 -10.29 -7.76 4.28
N GLY A 110 -9.28 -7.17 4.91
CA GLY A 110 -8.70 -7.70 6.15
C GLY A 110 -7.85 -8.97 5.98
N SER A 111 -7.65 -9.47 4.75
CA SER A 111 -6.72 -10.58 4.47
C SER A 111 -5.26 -10.17 4.71
N THR A 112 -4.37 -11.15 4.71
CA THR A 112 -2.91 -10.94 4.71
C THR A 112 -2.33 -11.33 3.35
N LEU A 113 -1.55 -10.43 2.75
CA LEU A 113 -0.80 -10.73 1.53
C LEU A 113 0.67 -10.95 1.90
N TYR A 114 1.21 -12.10 1.51
CA TYR A 114 2.63 -12.46 1.61
C TYR A 114 3.27 -12.36 0.23
N THR A 115 4.44 -11.75 0.12
CA THR A 115 5.15 -11.60 -1.15
C THR A 115 6.66 -11.73 -0.97
N SER A 116 7.33 -12.37 -1.92
CA SER A 116 8.77 -12.64 -1.88
C SER A 116 9.64 -11.38 -2.00
N GLY A 117 9.09 -10.29 -2.51
CA GLY A 117 9.72 -8.97 -2.56
C GLY A 117 8.79 -7.89 -2.06
N GLU A 118 9.32 -6.80 -1.53
CA GLU A 118 8.52 -5.64 -1.16
C GLU A 118 7.75 -5.12 -2.39
N PRO A 119 6.42 -4.95 -2.30
CA PRO A 119 5.61 -4.52 -3.43
C PRO A 119 6.07 -3.18 -3.99
N CYS A 120 6.22 -3.09 -5.30
CA CYS A 120 6.40 -1.81 -5.98
C CYS A 120 5.18 -0.90 -5.79
N ALA A 121 5.31 0.40 -6.11
CA ALA A 121 4.25 1.39 -5.91
C ALA A 121 2.91 0.99 -6.59
N MET A 122 2.95 0.34 -7.76
CA MET A 122 1.76 -0.17 -8.46
C MET A 122 1.06 -1.25 -7.63
N CYS A 123 1.79 -2.28 -7.20
CA CYS A 123 1.24 -3.39 -6.42
C CYS A 123 0.76 -2.92 -5.06
N MET A 124 1.53 -2.05 -4.39
CA MET A 124 1.11 -1.48 -3.11
C MET A 124 -0.17 -0.65 -3.23
N GLY A 125 -0.30 0.14 -4.29
CA GLY A 125 -1.55 0.85 -4.60
C GLY A 125 -2.74 -0.11 -4.75
N ALA A 126 -2.58 -1.22 -5.49
CA ALA A 126 -3.63 -2.22 -5.63
C ALA A 126 -4.00 -2.90 -4.30
N ILE A 127 -3.01 -3.24 -3.47
CA ILE A 127 -3.19 -3.81 -2.12
C ILE A 127 -4.06 -2.91 -1.26
N LEU A 128 -3.78 -1.59 -1.26
CA LEU A 128 -4.54 -0.59 -0.49
C LEU A 128 -5.97 -0.43 -1.01
N TRP A 129 -6.17 -0.33 -2.33
CA TRP A 129 -7.51 -0.24 -2.94
C TRP A 129 -8.36 -1.49 -2.67
N CYS A 130 -7.74 -2.65 -2.51
CA CYS A 130 -8.41 -3.90 -2.15
C CYS A 130 -8.67 -4.02 -0.63
N HIS A 131 -8.22 -3.06 0.19
CA HIS A 131 -8.33 -3.08 1.65
C HIS A 131 -7.74 -4.34 2.30
N VAL A 132 -6.63 -4.82 1.77
CA VAL A 132 -5.86 -5.88 2.43
C VAL A 132 -5.42 -5.35 3.80
N GLY A 133 -5.61 -6.12 4.86
CA GLY A 133 -5.39 -5.65 6.23
C GLY A 133 -3.93 -5.76 6.68
N ARG A 134 -3.17 -6.67 6.07
CA ARG A 134 -1.76 -6.90 6.42
C ARG A 134 -0.93 -7.25 5.20
N LEU A 135 0.24 -6.65 5.11
CA LEU A 135 1.29 -6.98 4.15
C LEU A 135 2.49 -7.61 4.89
N VAL A 136 2.99 -8.72 4.37
CA VAL A 136 4.24 -9.35 4.82
C VAL A 136 5.14 -9.57 3.61
N PHE A 137 6.35 -9.04 3.63
CA PHE A 137 7.28 -9.21 2.52
C PHE A 137 8.65 -9.76 2.97
N ALA A 138 9.35 -10.43 2.04
CA ALA A 138 10.69 -10.96 2.30
C ALA A 138 11.76 -9.88 2.01
N ALA A 139 12.24 -9.76 0.78
CA ALA A 139 13.28 -8.81 0.41
C ALA A 139 12.73 -7.38 0.30
N SER A 140 13.41 -6.41 0.91
CA SER A 140 13.05 -4.99 0.80
C SER A 140 13.36 -4.42 -0.58
N VAL A 141 12.71 -3.29 -0.94
CA VAL A 141 12.99 -2.57 -2.18
C VAL A 141 14.48 -2.19 -2.29
N THR A 142 15.11 -1.84 -1.17
CA THR A 142 16.55 -1.51 -1.11
C THR A 142 17.43 -2.73 -1.42
N GLN A 143 17.09 -3.91 -0.88
CA GLN A 143 17.79 -5.15 -1.20
C GLN A 143 17.61 -5.53 -2.67
N LEU A 144 16.38 -5.44 -3.19
CA LEU A 144 16.06 -5.73 -4.59
C LEU A 144 16.79 -4.81 -5.56
N ALA A 145 16.94 -3.52 -5.21
CA ALA A 145 17.66 -2.54 -6.02
C ALA A 145 19.14 -2.88 -6.23
N SER A 146 19.73 -3.75 -5.41
CA SER A 146 21.09 -4.27 -5.64
C SER A 146 21.18 -5.28 -6.78
N LYS A 147 20.05 -5.76 -7.31
CA LYS A 147 19.96 -6.81 -8.33
C LYS A 147 19.22 -6.37 -9.59
N ILE A 148 18.19 -5.53 -9.44
CA ILE A 148 17.31 -5.10 -10.53
C ILE A 148 16.88 -3.66 -10.31
N ASP A 149 16.51 -2.97 -11.39
CA ASP A 149 15.94 -1.63 -11.31
C ASP A 149 14.62 -1.62 -10.53
N GLN A 150 14.44 -0.62 -9.68
CA GLN A 150 13.26 -0.46 -8.82
C GLN A 150 12.74 0.97 -8.84
N VAL A 151 11.43 1.12 -8.67
CA VAL A 151 10.85 2.39 -8.24
C VAL A 151 11.11 2.53 -6.74
N MET A 152 12.05 3.41 -6.37
CA MET A 152 12.57 3.53 -5.01
C MET A 152 11.58 4.25 -4.06
N VAL A 153 10.39 3.67 -3.91
CA VAL A 153 9.34 4.09 -2.98
C VAL A 153 8.92 2.87 -2.17
N SER A 154 9.10 2.92 -0.87
CA SER A 154 8.75 1.82 0.03
C SER A 154 7.23 1.62 0.17
N SER A 155 6.82 0.42 0.53
CA SER A 155 5.43 0.10 0.85
C SER A 155 4.88 0.99 1.97
N ALA A 156 5.70 1.32 2.96
CA ALA A 156 5.32 2.21 4.07
C ALA A 156 5.05 3.64 3.59
N GLU A 157 5.88 4.18 2.69
CA GLU A 157 5.68 5.52 2.11
C GLU A 157 4.38 5.59 1.30
N VAL A 158 4.05 4.57 0.52
CA VAL A 158 2.79 4.51 -0.22
C VAL A 158 1.61 4.42 0.75
N ALA A 159 1.68 3.54 1.76
CA ALA A 159 0.64 3.37 2.77
C ALA A 159 0.36 4.66 3.55
N ALA A 160 1.40 5.42 3.92
CA ALA A 160 1.27 6.70 4.62
C ALA A 160 0.49 7.76 3.82
N LYS A 161 0.35 7.59 2.49
CA LYS A 161 -0.44 8.47 1.62
C LYS A 161 -1.88 7.99 1.40
N ALA A 162 -2.28 6.86 2.01
CA ALA A 162 -3.59 6.26 1.84
C ALA A 162 -4.36 6.13 3.18
N PRO A 163 -4.78 7.23 3.80
CA PRO A 163 -5.43 7.22 5.12
C PRO A 163 -6.77 6.45 5.15
N PHE A 164 -7.32 6.17 3.97
CA PHE A 164 -8.56 5.40 3.80
C PHE A 164 -8.38 3.88 3.96
N ALA A 165 -7.14 3.39 3.95
CA ALA A 165 -6.82 1.96 3.96
C ALA A 165 -5.70 1.67 4.97
N PRO A 166 -6.00 1.62 6.29
CA PRO A 166 -5.01 1.26 7.29
C PRO A 166 -4.51 -0.17 7.03
N ILE A 167 -3.20 -0.35 7.06
CA ILE A 167 -2.55 -1.64 6.80
C ILE A 167 -1.36 -1.83 7.75
N SER A 168 -1.19 -3.02 8.30
CA SER A 168 0.03 -3.38 9.02
C SER A 168 1.07 -3.98 8.07
N ILE A 169 2.34 -3.63 8.26
CA ILE A 169 3.43 -4.05 7.37
C ILE A 169 4.52 -4.75 8.18
N THR A 170 4.92 -5.94 7.76
CA THR A 170 6.05 -6.70 8.30
C THR A 170 7.02 -7.01 7.17
N GLY A 171 8.25 -6.55 7.26
CA GLY A 171 9.29 -6.83 6.26
C GLY A 171 10.40 -7.75 6.78
N GLY A 172 11.21 -8.27 5.85
CA GLY A 172 12.41 -9.03 6.17
C GLY A 172 12.19 -10.52 6.45
N VAL A 173 10.98 -11.04 6.23
CA VAL A 173 10.67 -12.45 6.52
C VAL A 173 11.27 -13.34 5.44
N LEU A 174 12.32 -14.11 5.79
CA LEU A 174 13.08 -14.95 4.86
C LEU A 174 13.71 -14.15 3.70
N ALA A 175 14.17 -12.93 3.95
CA ALA A 175 14.75 -12.06 2.93
C ALA A 175 15.90 -12.73 2.17
N ASP A 176 16.81 -13.44 2.86
CA ASP A 176 17.94 -14.11 2.24
C ASP A 176 17.50 -15.26 1.30
N GLU A 177 16.46 -16.02 1.70
CA GLU A 177 15.89 -17.09 0.85
C GLU A 177 15.30 -16.50 -0.45
N ALA A 178 14.62 -15.34 -0.35
CA ALA A 178 14.06 -14.65 -1.51
C ALA A 178 15.17 -14.06 -2.40
N MET A 179 16.14 -13.36 -1.80
CA MET A 179 17.27 -12.76 -2.53
C MET A 179 18.13 -13.79 -3.27
N ALA A 180 18.24 -15.02 -2.75
CA ALA A 180 18.96 -16.10 -3.41
C ALA A 180 18.36 -16.51 -4.77
N LEU A 181 17.13 -16.11 -5.10
CA LEU A 181 16.50 -16.34 -6.40
C LEU A 181 17.01 -15.39 -7.50
N PHE A 182 17.57 -14.24 -7.12
CA PHE A 182 18.15 -13.25 -8.05
C PHE A 182 19.62 -13.59 -8.30
N LYS A 183 19.88 -14.19 -9.44
CA LYS A 183 21.23 -14.61 -9.88
C LYS A 183 21.99 -13.47 -10.53
#